data_54feb97a34a6da32439549798e370ef7
#
_entry.id   54feb97a34a6da32439549798e370ef7
#
_cell.length_a   1.000
_cell.length_b   1.000
_cell.length_c   1.000
_cell.angle_alpha   90.00
_cell.angle_beta   90.00
_cell.angle_gamma   90.00
#
_symmetry.space_group_name_H-M   'P 1'
#
loop_
_entity.id
_entity.type
_entity.pdbx_description
1 polymer ?
#
loop_
_entity_poly.entity_id
_entity_poly.type
_entity_poly.pdbx_seq_one_letter_code
_entity_poly.pdbx_strand_id
1 'polypeptide(L)'
;MRLLSKININNANLEEEFFPFFHVENCFGNELDSSELLRDFPSINAGGSFPTEKLSQGPLKNLIEELEGAEFKSIIEDKFDINLKNAEVITTLRGFSRSKDGQIHTDSKSKIVTVLIYLNPDWNHQKGNLRLLKDNNNLDNYIKEIPSEI
;
A
#
# COMPACT_ATOMS: atom_id res chain seq x y z
N MET A 1 7.42 -8.84 12.79
CA MET A 1 7.26 -8.82 11.30
C MET A 1 8.28 -9.77 10.68
N ARG A 2 7.84 -10.59 9.75
CA ARG A 2 8.67 -11.61 9.09
C ARG A 2 8.76 -11.36 7.58
N LEU A 3 7.64 -11.00 6.96
CA LEU A 3 7.57 -10.75 5.52
C LEU A 3 7.90 -9.31 5.17
N LEU A 4 7.59 -8.36 6.03
CA LEU A 4 7.92 -6.95 5.86
C LEU A 4 9.25 -6.59 6.53
N SER A 5 10.03 -5.75 5.89
CA SER A 5 11.28 -5.23 6.42
C SER A 5 11.04 -4.08 7.40
N LYS A 6 10.99 -4.40 8.69
CA LYS A 6 10.86 -3.38 9.75
C LYS A 6 11.94 -2.30 9.67
N ILE A 7 13.16 -2.69 9.32
CA ILE A 7 14.28 -1.76 9.20
C ILE A 7 14.02 -0.74 8.10
N ASN A 8 13.62 -1.21 6.90
CA ASN A 8 13.38 -0.32 5.77
C ASN A 8 12.19 0.61 6.04
N ILE A 9 11.13 0.10 6.65
CA ILE A 9 9.95 0.90 7.02
C ILE A 9 10.34 1.98 8.04
N ASN A 10 11.08 1.63 9.09
CA ASN A 10 11.50 2.59 10.11
C ASN A 10 12.47 3.65 9.57
N ASN A 11 13.35 3.28 8.64
CA ASN A 11 14.33 4.18 8.06
C ASN A 11 13.74 5.10 6.97
N ALA A 12 12.55 4.80 6.45
CA ALA A 12 11.92 5.67 5.46
C ALA A 12 11.61 7.05 6.06
N ASN A 13 11.96 8.10 5.34
CA ASN A 13 11.72 9.47 5.79
C ASN A 13 10.24 9.84 5.71
N LEU A 14 9.73 10.47 6.76
CA LEU A 14 8.43 11.11 6.73
C LEU A 14 8.53 12.46 6.03
N GLU A 15 7.74 12.64 5.00
CA GLU A 15 7.56 13.90 4.26
C GLU A 15 6.32 14.60 4.79
N GLU A 16 6.40 15.91 5.08
CA GLU A 16 5.31 16.66 5.72
C GLU A 16 5.00 18.01 5.05
N GLU A 17 5.75 18.40 4.01
CA GLU A 17 5.63 19.73 3.40
C GLU A 17 4.21 20.04 2.89
N PHE A 18 3.55 19.07 2.24
CA PHE A 18 2.20 19.24 1.69
C PHE A 18 1.16 18.43 2.46
N PHE A 19 1.50 17.20 2.81
CA PHE A 19 0.74 16.32 3.70
C PHE A 19 1.65 15.18 4.16
N PRO A 20 1.39 14.58 5.33
CA PRO A 20 2.27 13.55 5.85
C PRO A 20 2.19 12.26 5.03
N PHE A 21 3.32 11.82 4.51
CA PHE A 21 3.47 10.50 3.88
C PHE A 21 4.91 10.00 3.97
N PHE A 22 5.10 8.70 3.83
CA PHE A 22 6.39 8.10 3.56
C PHE A 22 6.28 7.03 2.48
N HIS A 23 7.38 6.78 1.79
CA HIS A 23 7.49 5.75 0.77
C HIS A 23 8.64 4.82 1.11
N VAL A 24 8.43 3.52 0.96
CA VAL A 24 9.43 2.48 1.23
C VAL A 24 9.68 1.72 -0.05
N GLU A 25 10.88 1.88 -0.60
CA GLU A 25 11.40 0.98 -1.61
C GLU A 25 11.86 -0.30 -0.90
N ASN A 26 11.65 -1.46 -1.51
CA ASN A 26 12.02 -2.73 -0.90
C ASN A 26 11.41 -2.93 0.50
N CYS A 27 10.10 -2.76 0.61
CA CYS A 27 9.39 -2.91 1.88
C CYS A 27 9.36 -4.37 2.39
N PHE A 28 9.74 -5.33 1.58
CA PHE A 28 9.77 -6.74 1.94
C PHE A 28 11.10 -7.18 2.55
N GLY A 29 11.03 -8.18 3.40
CA GLY A 29 12.22 -8.85 3.95
C GLY A 29 12.87 -9.78 2.93
N ASN A 30 14.14 -10.10 3.13
CA ASN A 30 14.93 -10.94 2.23
C ASN A 30 14.42 -12.41 2.13
N GLU A 31 13.56 -12.82 3.05
CA GLU A 31 13.00 -14.17 3.08
C GLU A 31 11.74 -14.33 2.21
N LEU A 32 11.22 -13.22 1.68
CA LEU A 32 10.02 -13.25 0.87
C LEU A 32 10.35 -13.49 -0.60
N ASP A 33 9.84 -14.57 -1.14
CA ASP A 33 9.74 -14.76 -2.58
C ASP A 33 8.46 -14.10 -3.10
N SER A 34 8.61 -12.99 -3.80
CA SER A 34 7.48 -12.26 -4.38
C SER A 34 6.66 -13.11 -5.35
N SER A 35 7.27 -14.11 -6.01
CA SER A 35 6.57 -15.04 -6.89
C SER A 35 5.54 -15.89 -6.14
N GLU A 36 5.77 -16.18 -4.87
CA GLU A 36 4.82 -16.91 -4.03
C GLU A 36 3.59 -16.05 -3.68
N LEU A 37 3.78 -14.77 -3.39
CA LEU A 37 2.65 -13.84 -3.19
C LEU A 37 1.76 -13.75 -4.43
N LEU A 38 2.38 -13.66 -5.60
CA LEU A 38 1.66 -13.55 -6.88
C LEU A 38 0.91 -14.82 -7.23
N ARG A 39 1.47 -15.99 -6.91
CA ARG A 39 0.81 -17.28 -7.12
C ARG A 39 -0.47 -17.41 -6.29
N ASP A 40 -0.45 -16.87 -5.07
CA ASP A 40 -1.60 -16.89 -4.17
C ASP A 40 -2.59 -15.74 -4.43
N PHE A 41 -2.21 -14.79 -5.31
CA PHE A 41 -3.08 -13.67 -5.60
C PHE A 41 -4.32 -14.14 -6.39
N PRO A 42 -5.53 -13.79 -5.93
CA PRO A 42 -6.75 -14.27 -6.58
C PRO A 42 -6.91 -13.68 -7.99
N SER A 43 -7.49 -14.45 -8.90
CA SER A 43 -7.86 -13.95 -10.23
C SER A 43 -9.01 -12.95 -10.10
N ILE A 44 -8.69 -11.66 -10.08
CA ILE A 44 -9.67 -10.58 -10.02
C ILE A 44 -9.91 -10.07 -11.44
N ASN A 45 -11.00 -10.57 -12.06
CA ASN A 45 -11.33 -10.27 -13.46
C ASN A 45 -12.18 -9.01 -13.64
N ALA A 46 -12.48 -8.30 -12.58
CA ALA A 46 -13.25 -7.06 -12.59
C ALA A 46 -12.55 -5.98 -11.79
N GLY A 47 -12.77 -4.73 -12.18
CA GLY A 47 -12.29 -3.62 -11.34
C GLY A 47 -13.07 -3.55 -10.03
N GLY A 48 -12.41 -3.15 -8.96
CA GLY A 48 -12.98 -3.04 -7.63
C GLY A 48 -12.11 -3.69 -6.57
N SER A 49 -12.69 -3.89 -5.40
CA SER A 49 -12.01 -4.46 -4.24
C SER A 49 -12.44 -5.91 -4.04
N PHE A 50 -11.49 -6.76 -3.72
CA PHE A 50 -11.71 -8.15 -3.34
C PHE A 50 -11.49 -8.28 -1.84
N PRO A 51 -12.46 -8.86 -1.09
CA PRO A 51 -12.35 -9.02 0.35
C PRO A 51 -11.32 -10.10 0.71
N THR A 52 -10.51 -9.84 1.72
CA THR A 52 -9.40 -10.69 2.14
C THR A 52 -9.82 -11.93 2.93
N GLU A 53 -11.05 -11.94 3.46
CA GLU A 53 -11.60 -13.08 4.23
C GLU A 53 -11.76 -14.36 3.38
N LYS A 54 -11.80 -14.19 2.06
CA LYS A 54 -11.94 -15.32 1.11
C LYS A 54 -10.60 -15.93 0.68
N LEU A 55 -9.48 -15.39 1.16
CA LEU A 55 -8.18 -15.92 0.84
C LEU A 55 -7.91 -17.24 1.58
N SER A 56 -7.32 -18.18 0.86
CA SER A 56 -6.77 -19.40 1.44
C SER A 56 -5.51 -19.09 2.25
N GLN A 57 -5.14 -19.97 3.17
CA GLN A 57 -3.85 -19.87 3.86
C GLN A 57 -2.69 -19.95 2.86
N GLY A 58 -1.72 -19.06 3.01
CA GLY A 58 -0.56 -18.93 2.15
C GLY A 58 0.21 -17.63 2.37
N PRO A 59 1.29 -17.38 1.61
CA PRO A 59 2.13 -16.20 1.74
C PRO A 59 1.37 -14.88 1.69
N LEU A 60 0.40 -14.75 0.78
CA LEU A 60 -0.42 -13.53 0.68
C LEU A 60 -1.28 -13.31 1.93
N LYS A 61 -1.90 -14.36 2.46
CA LYS A 61 -2.69 -14.25 3.70
C LYS A 61 -1.81 -13.89 4.89
N ASN A 62 -0.62 -14.48 4.98
CA ASN A 62 0.35 -14.17 6.04
C ASN A 62 0.81 -12.70 5.97
N LEU A 63 1.02 -12.16 4.77
CA LEU A 63 1.35 -10.75 4.59
C LEU A 63 0.22 -9.84 5.10
N ILE A 64 -1.03 -10.17 4.79
CA ILE A 64 -2.19 -9.41 5.27
C ILE A 64 -2.29 -9.46 6.79
N GLU A 65 -2.13 -10.62 7.39
CA GLU A 65 -2.13 -10.78 8.84
C GLU A 65 -1.00 -9.97 9.52
N GLU A 66 0.14 -9.86 8.86
CA GLU A 66 1.25 -9.02 9.34
C GLU A 66 0.93 -7.52 9.26
N LEU A 67 0.29 -7.07 8.16
CA LEU A 67 -0.16 -5.68 7.97
C LEU A 67 -1.28 -5.28 8.94
N GLU A 68 -2.16 -6.21 9.27
CA GLU A 68 -3.25 -6.00 10.23
C GLU A 68 -2.78 -6.16 11.68
N GLY A 69 -1.55 -6.66 11.87
CA GLY A 69 -0.98 -6.98 13.17
C GLY A 69 -0.58 -5.77 14.00
N ALA A 70 -0.53 -5.96 15.33
CA ALA A 70 -0.21 -4.91 16.28
C ALA A 70 1.20 -4.30 16.08
N GLU A 71 2.17 -5.09 15.60
CA GLU A 71 3.53 -4.61 15.35
C GLU A 71 3.57 -3.59 14.22
N PHE A 72 2.92 -3.89 13.07
CA PHE A 72 2.85 -2.94 11.96
C PHE A 72 2.07 -1.69 12.36
N LYS A 73 0.95 -1.87 13.07
CA LYS A 73 0.16 -0.77 13.60
C LYS A 73 0.98 0.17 14.49
N SER A 74 1.81 -0.38 15.39
CA SER A 74 2.70 0.41 16.24
C SER A 74 3.73 1.21 15.44
N ILE A 75 4.29 0.63 14.37
CA ILE A 75 5.22 1.35 13.49
C ILE A 75 4.53 2.54 12.83
N ILE A 76 3.29 2.38 12.38
CA ILE A 76 2.53 3.47 11.78
C ILE A 76 2.19 4.56 12.83
N GLU A 77 1.80 4.17 14.04
CA GLU A 77 1.58 5.10 15.15
C GLU A 77 2.81 5.94 15.45
N ASP A 78 3.98 5.28 15.59
CA ASP A 78 5.25 5.95 15.86
C ASP A 78 5.68 6.87 14.69
N LYS A 79 5.48 6.43 13.44
CA LYS A 79 5.89 7.15 12.24
C LYS A 79 5.11 8.47 12.06
N PHE A 80 3.81 8.46 12.34
CA PHE A 80 2.93 9.62 12.15
C PHE A 80 2.58 10.36 13.43
N ASP A 81 3.09 9.93 14.59
CA ASP A 81 2.74 10.46 15.92
C ASP A 81 1.21 10.48 16.15
N ILE A 82 0.55 9.36 15.88
CA ILE A 82 -0.91 9.22 16.01
C ILE A 82 -1.28 8.02 16.86
N ASN A 83 -2.53 8.00 17.34
CA ASN A 83 -3.08 6.88 18.11
C ASN A 83 -4.11 6.12 17.27
N LEU A 84 -3.81 4.86 16.96
CA LEU A 84 -4.67 3.97 16.20
C LEU A 84 -5.31 2.86 17.06
N LYS A 85 -5.22 2.95 18.39
CA LYS A 85 -5.69 1.90 19.32
C LYS A 85 -7.10 1.40 19.01
N ASN A 86 -8.00 2.31 18.68
CA ASN A 86 -9.40 2.01 18.38
C ASN A 86 -9.72 2.06 16.88
N ALA A 87 -8.72 2.22 16.03
CA ALA A 87 -8.92 2.24 14.59
C ALA A 87 -9.11 0.83 14.05
N GLU A 88 -10.13 0.65 13.23
CA GLU A 88 -10.34 -0.55 12.45
C GLU A 88 -9.36 -0.59 11.28
N VAL A 89 -8.83 -1.77 10.98
CA VAL A 89 -8.02 -2.00 9.78
C VAL A 89 -8.88 -2.72 8.75
N ILE A 90 -8.96 -2.16 7.56
CA ILE A 90 -9.70 -2.75 6.45
C ILE A 90 -8.71 -2.98 5.30
N THR A 91 -8.47 -4.24 4.98
CA THR A 91 -7.59 -4.63 3.87
C THR A 91 -8.41 -5.09 2.67
N THR A 92 -8.03 -4.62 1.49
CA THR A 92 -8.63 -5.03 0.23
C THR A 92 -7.58 -5.31 -0.82
N LEU A 93 -7.80 -6.34 -1.63
CA LEU A 93 -7.00 -6.59 -2.82
C LEU A 93 -7.61 -5.89 -4.02
N ARG A 94 -6.77 -5.37 -4.89
CA ARG A 94 -7.18 -4.76 -6.16
C ARG A 94 -6.48 -5.46 -7.32
N GLY A 95 -7.25 -5.83 -8.33
CA GLY A 95 -6.73 -6.35 -9.58
C GLY A 95 -6.50 -5.21 -10.58
N PHE A 96 -7.23 -5.25 -11.69
CA PHE A 96 -7.06 -4.28 -12.76
C PHE A 96 -7.34 -2.82 -12.35
N SER A 97 -6.48 -1.86 -12.75
CA SER A 97 -6.78 -0.42 -12.81
C SER A 97 -7.57 -0.08 -14.08
N ARG A 98 -8.65 0.66 -13.94
CA ARG A 98 -9.47 1.17 -15.04
C ARG A 98 -9.20 2.65 -15.25
N SER A 99 -9.50 3.19 -16.43
CA SER A 99 -9.31 4.62 -16.72
C SER A 99 -10.02 5.56 -15.73
N LYS A 100 -11.13 5.12 -15.14
CA LYS A 100 -11.86 5.89 -14.13
C LYS A 100 -11.23 5.82 -12.72
N ASP A 101 -10.31 4.90 -12.47
CA ASP A 101 -9.69 4.73 -11.16
C ASP A 101 -8.51 5.71 -10.95
N GLY A 102 -8.04 6.37 -12.00
CA GLY A 102 -6.96 7.36 -11.96
C GLY A 102 -7.42 8.82 -11.80
N GLN A 103 -8.59 9.05 -11.25
CA GLN A 103 -9.10 10.40 -11.00
C GLN A 103 -8.42 11.03 -9.79
N ILE A 104 -8.16 12.35 -9.86
CA ILE A 104 -7.67 13.12 -8.70
C ILE A 104 -8.72 13.05 -7.60
N HIS A 105 -8.33 12.61 -6.43
CA HIS A 105 -9.18 12.55 -5.25
C HIS A 105 -8.35 12.58 -3.96
N THR A 106 -9.00 12.92 -2.88
CA THR A 106 -8.51 12.65 -1.53
C THR A 106 -9.27 11.46 -0.98
N ASP A 107 -8.66 10.73 -0.06
CA ASP A 107 -9.35 9.67 0.65
C ASP A 107 -10.49 10.22 1.55
N SER A 108 -11.41 9.34 1.91
CA SER A 108 -12.50 9.67 2.82
C SER A 108 -11.96 10.20 4.15
N LYS A 109 -12.62 11.21 4.73
CA LYS A 109 -12.30 11.77 6.06
C LYS A 109 -12.37 10.76 7.20
N SER A 110 -13.01 9.61 7.00
CA SER A 110 -13.05 8.51 7.97
C SER A 110 -11.77 7.68 7.99
N LYS A 111 -10.91 7.79 6.97
CA LYS A 111 -9.63 7.10 6.93
C LYS A 111 -8.57 7.96 7.65
N ILE A 112 -7.92 7.39 8.64
CA ILE A 112 -6.83 8.03 9.38
C ILE A 112 -5.53 7.89 8.59
N VAL A 113 -5.23 6.67 8.13
CA VAL A 113 -4.07 6.35 7.29
C VAL A 113 -4.50 5.43 6.17
N THR A 114 -3.91 5.60 4.99
CA THR A 114 -4.03 4.67 3.87
C THR A 114 -2.65 4.10 3.57
N VAL A 115 -2.55 2.78 3.52
CA VAL A 115 -1.34 2.05 3.12
C VAL A 115 -1.60 1.42 1.76
N LEU A 116 -0.71 1.66 0.80
CA LEU A 116 -0.74 1.07 -0.52
C LEU A 116 0.50 0.20 -0.70
N ILE A 117 0.30 -1.05 -1.11
CA ILE A 117 1.39 -1.98 -1.42
C ILE A 117 1.17 -2.49 -2.82
N TYR A 118 2.14 -2.26 -3.68
CA TYR A 118 2.15 -2.79 -5.04
C TYR A 118 2.82 -4.16 -5.04
N LEU A 119 2.22 -5.08 -5.78
CA LEU A 119 2.66 -6.48 -5.87
C LEU A 119 2.98 -6.91 -7.31
N ASN A 120 3.10 -5.97 -8.24
CA ASN A 120 3.48 -6.31 -9.61
C ASN A 120 5.00 -6.54 -9.67
N PRO A 121 5.46 -7.64 -10.29
CA PRO A 121 6.89 -7.95 -10.35
C PRO A 121 7.67 -7.00 -11.26
N ASP A 122 7.00 -6.47 -12.26
CA ASP A 122 7.48 -5.43 -13.16
C ASP A 122 6.31 -4.58 -13.66
N TRP A 123 6.54 -3.30 -13.89
CA TRP A 123 5.54 -2.36 -14.38
C TRP A 123 6.04 -1.61 -15.60
N ASN A 124 5.98 -2.27 -16.74
CA ASN A 124 6.46 -1.73 -18.02
C ASN A 124 5.46 -0.76 -18.70
N HIS A 125 4.54 -0.16 -17.94
CA HIS A 125 3.56 0.77 -18.45
C HIS A 125 3.93 2.21 -18.14
N GLN A 126 3.74 3.12 -19.12
CA GLN A 126 3.95 4.56 -18.93
C GLN A 126 2.84 5.24 -18.09
N LYS A 127 1.76 4.51 -17.77
CA LYS A 127 0.60 5.03 -17.03
C LYS A 127 0.27 4.09 -15.88
N GLY A 128 -0.44 4.63 -14.90
CA GLY A 128 -0.89 3.85 -13.74
C GLY A 128 0.00 3.98 -12.51
N ASN A 129 1.08 4.75 -12.59
CA ASN A 129 1.85 5.13 -11.41
C ASN A 129 1.02 5.97 -10.44
N LEU A 130 1.29 5.84 -9.16
CA LEU A 130 0.69 6.71 -8.16
C LEU A 130 1.41 8.07 -8.18
N ARG A 131 0.66 9.15 -8.35
CA ARG A 131 1.16 10.50 -8.19
C ARG A 131 0.62 11.13 -6.92
N LEU A 132 1.51 11.50 -6.02
CA LEU A 132 1.19 12.30 -4.84
C LEU A 132 1.22 13.77 -5.23
N LEU A 133 0.04 14.39 -5.29
CA LEU A 133 -0.13 15.72 -5.87
C LEU A 133 0.06 16.82 -4.82
N LYS A 134 0.54 17.98 -5.26
CA LYS A 134 0.63 19.19 -4.45
C LYS A 134 -0.71 19.93 -4.33
N ASP A 135 -1.59 19.71 -5.31
CA ASP A 135 -2.92 20.31 -5.36
C ASP A 135 -3.94 19.35 -5.99
N ASN A 136 -5.21 19.74 -6.03
CA ASN A 136 -6.31 18.92 -6.52
C ASN A 136 -6.71 19.19 -7.98
N ASN A 137 -5.89 19.90 -8.75
CA ASN A 137 -6.27 20.41 -10.06
C ASN A 137 -5.39 19.91 -11.20
N ASN A 138 -4.15 19.52 -10.90
CA ASN A 138 -3.17 19.23 -11.95
C ASN A 138 -2.40 17.94 -11.65
N LEU A 139 -2.57 16.92 -12.50
CA LEU A 139 -1.86 15.64 -12.41
C LEU A 139 -0.34 15.77 -12.60
N ASP A 140 0.12 16.83 -13.26
CA ASP A 140 1.55 17.04 -13.51
C ASP A 140 2.23 17.86 -12.41
N ASN A 141 1.44 18.39 -11.44
CA ASN A 141 1.96 19.08 -10.27
C ASN A 141 2.03 18.14 -9.08
N TYR A 142 3.00 17.23 -9.11
CA TYR A 142 3.15 16.20 -8.07
C TYR A 142 4.44 16.38 -7.25
N ILE A 143 4.41 15.86 -6.04
CA ILE A 143 5.54 15.76 -5.11
C ILE A 143 6.40 14.55 -5.50
N LYS A 144 5.72 13.42 -5.74
CA LYS A 144 6.36 12.12 -6.01
C LYS A 144 5.51 11.30 -6.97
N GLU A 145 6.17 10.60 -7.87
CA GLU A 145 5.58 9.54 -8.69
C GLU A 145 6.15 8.19 -8.23
N ILE A 146 5.28 7.25 -7.93
CA ILE A 146 5.63 5.94 -7.39
C ILE A 146 5.19 4.89 -8.41
N PRO A 147 6.12 4.07 -8.92
CA PRO A 147 5.79 2.96 -9.81
C PRO A 147 4.84 1.97 -9.13
N SER A 148 3.98 1.33 -9.91
CA SER A 148 3.05 0.31 -9.40
C SER A 148 3.69 -1.08 -9.38
N GLU A 149 4.93 -1.19 -8.88
CA GLU A 149 5.74 -2.41 -8.84
C GLU A 149 6.32 -2.69 -7.44
N ILE A 150 6.75 -3.97 -7.24
CA ILE A 150 7.46 -4.42 -6.02
C ILE A 150 8.82 -3.75 -5.92
#